data_c932c67d24c94e7694691ae00cb2de16
#
_entry.id   c932c67d24c94e7694691ae00cb2de16
#
_cell.length_a   1.000
_cell.length_b   1.000
_cell.length_c   1.000
_cell.angle_alpha   90.00
_cell.angle_beta   90.00
_cell.angle_gamma   90.00
#
_symmetry.space_group_name_H-M   'P 1'
#
loop_
_entity.id
_entity.type
_entity.pdbx_description
1 polymer ?
#
loop_
_entity_poly.entity_id
_entity_poly.type
_entity_poly.pdbx_seq_one_letter_code
_entity_poly.pdbx_strand_id
1 'polypeptide(L)'
;MAIALGATVEPDNIAQAIPAVPGTVDPVSARYQLGKELYLENCASCHIALPPEVLPTETWRRLLLEPEQHYGQQLQPMIGPSLLVMWDYLKTYSRPATAEEATPYRISQSRFFKALHPRVDLPQPLKSTSCVSCHPGVPQFNYRSLTPEWENSP
;
A
#
# COMPACT_ATOMS: atom_id res chain seq x y z
N MET A 1 -34.99 58.06 11.40
CA MET A 1 -33.66 57.57 11.81
C MET A 1 -33.85 56.06 11.98
N ALA A 2 -33.49 55.28 10.96
CA ALA A 2 -33.66 53.81 10.95
C ALA A 2 -32.26 53.17 10.96
N ILE A 3 -32.00 52.39 11.98
CA ILE A 3 -30.70 51.69 12.16
C ILE A 3 -30.91 50.28 11.57
N ALA A 4 -30.21 49.97 10.48
CA ALA A 4 -30.15 48.64 9.91
C ALA A 4 -29.12 47.79 10.66
N LEU A 5 -29.53 46.71 11.32
CA LEU A 5 -28.62 45.68 11.83
C LEU A 5 -28.20 44.78 10.66
N GLY A 6 -26.94 44.85 10.31
CA GLY A 6 -26.32 43.87 9.39
C GLY A 6 -26.07 42.54 10.14
N ALA A 7 -26.71 41.49 9.71
CA ALA A 7 -26.36 40.14 10.13
C ALA A 7 -25.13 39.67 9.35
N THR A 8 -24.03 39.44 10.03
CA THR A 8 -22.86 38.77 9.48
C THR A 8 -23.11 37.28 9.49
N VAL A 9 -23.25 36.71 8.30
CA VAL A 9 -23.27 35.24 8.12
C VAL A 9 -21.83 34.76 8.19
N GLU A 10 -21.47 34.06 9.26
CA GLU A 10 -20.21 33.33 9.33
C GLU A 10 -20.29 32.15 8.35
N PRO A 11 -19.27 31.94 7.51
CA PRO A 11 -19.21 30.73 6.70
C PRO A 11 -18.88 29.55 7.63
N ASP A 12 -19.86 28.71 7.89
CA ASP A 12 -19.65 27.39 8.49
C ASP A 12 -18.69 26.59 7.60
N ASN A 13 -17.42 26.60 7.98
CA ASN A 13 -16.38 25.76 7.41
C ASN A 13 -16.58 24.33 7.93
N ILE A 14 -17.61 23.66 7.42
CA ILE A 14 -17.77 22.22 7.60
C ILE A 14 -16.68 21.58 6.76
N ALA A 15 -15.52 21.35 7.36
CA ALA A 15 -14.54 20.42 6.84
C ALA A 15 -15.21 19.03 6.76
N GLN A 16 -15.78 18.74 5.61
CA GLN A 16 -16.33 17.41 5.34
C GLN A 16 -15.16 16.42 5.48
N ALA A 17 -15.17 15.63 6.55
CA ALA A 17 -14.28 14.51 6.70
C ALA A 17 -14.45 13.61 5.48
N ILE A 18 -13.46 13.61 4.59
CA ILE A 18 -13.42 12.67 3.45
C ILE A 18 -13.45 11.28 4.08
N PRO A 19 -14.45 10.42 3.78
CA PRO A 19 -14.50 9.09 4.34
C PRO A 19 -13.19 8.39 4.02
N ALA A 20 -12.56 7.80 5.03
CA ALA A 20 -11.31 7.08 4.86
C ALA A 20 -11.58 5.94 3.86
N VAL A 21 -11.06 6.07 2.63
CA VAL A 21 -11.20 5.05 1.61
C VAL A 21 -10.45 3.81 2.11
N PRO A 22 -11.10 2.65 2.17
CA PRO A 22 -10.41 1.40 2.51
C PRO A 22 -9.20 1.20 1.58
N GLY A 23 -8.08 0.76 2.12
CA GLY A 23 -6.88 0.62 1.29
C GLY A 23 -5.63 0.26 2.08
N THR A 24 -4.52 0.77 1.63
CA THR A 24 -3.20 0.63 2.24
C THR A 24 -2.97 1.65 3.35
N VAL A 25 -1.79 1.65 3.96
CA VAL A 25 -1.41 2.58 5.05
C VAL A 25 -1.53 4.03 4.57
N ASP A 26 -1.00 4.33 3.39
CA ASP A 26 -1.04 5.66 2.80
C ASP A 26 -2.21 5.77 1.80
N PRO A 27 -3.09 6.78 1.90
CA PRO A 27 -4.14 7.02 0.92
C PRO A 27 -3.54 7.32 -0.46
N VAL A 28 -4.02 6.59 -1.49
CA VAL A 28 -3.53 6.78 -2.87
C VAL A 28 -4.22 7.98 -3.50
N SER A 29 -3.47 9.01 -3.83
CA SER A 29 -3.98 10.21 -4.50
C SER A 29 -4.43 9.93 -5.94
N ALA A 30 -5.34 10.75 -6.47
CA ALA A 30 -5.91 10.58 -7.81
C ALA A 30 -4.84 10.45 -8.91
N ARG A 31 -3.72 11.14 -8.78
CA ARG A 31 -2.58 11.09 -9.71
C ARG A 31 -2.02 9.67 -9.90
N TYR A 32 -2.03 8.85 -8.85
CA TYR A 32 -1.40 7.52 -8.85
C TYR A 32 -2.41 6.37 -8.97
N GLN A 33 -3.71 6.66 -9.14
CA GLN A 33 -4.74 5.61 -9.23
C GLN A 33 -4.49 4.68 -10.42
N LEU A 34 -4.16 5.20 -11.59
CA LEU A 34 -3.83 4.39 -12.75
C LEU A 34 -2.62 3.47 -12.48
N GLY A 35 -1.60 3.97 -11.79
CA GLY A 35 -0.43 3.16 -11.43
C GLY A 35 -0.80 2.03 -10.47
N LYS A 36 -1.68 2.29 -9.49
CA LYS A 36 -2.23 1.27 -8.60
C LYS A 36 -3.06 0.23 -9.37
N GLU A 37 -3.91 0.65 -10.29
CA GLU A 37 -4.74 -0.25 -11.10
C GLU A 37 -3.86 -1.18 -11.94
N LEU A 38 -2.85 -0.64 -12.63
CA LEU A 38 -1.88 -1.43 -13.39
C LEU A 38 -1.10 -2.41 -12.50
N TYR A 39 -0.74 -1.98 -11.29
CA TYR A 39 -0.10 -2.85 -10.31
C TYR A 39 -1.01 -4.02 -9.92
N LEU A 40 -2.27 -3.76 -9.59
CA LEU A 40 -3.22 -4.79 -9.21
C LEU A 40 -3.52 -5.74 -10.38
N GLU A 41 -3.73 -5.23 -11.58
CA GLU A 41 -3.98 -6.04 -12.77
C GLU A 41 -2.85 -7.02 -13.06
N ASN A 42 -1.61 -6.58 -12.93
CA ASN A 42 -0.46 -7.41 -13.28
C ASN A 42 0.07 -8.28 -12.13
N CYS A 43 -0.10 -7.87 -10.88
CA CYS A 43 0.52 -8.55 -9.74
C CYS A 43 -0.49 -9.33 -8.88
N ALA A 44 -1.79 -8.97 -8.89
CA ALA A 44 -2.80 -9.66 -8.08
C ALA A 44 -3.40 -10.90 -8.78
N SER A 45 -3.00 -11.20 -10.01
CA SER A 45 -3.54 -12.33 -10.78
C SER A 45 -3.09 -13.71 -10.27
N CYS A 46 -1.95 -13.80 -9.62
CA CYS A 46 -1.37 -15.08 -9.15
C CYS A 46 -1.41 -15.22 -7.62
N HIS A 47 -1.29 -14.14 -6.89
CA HIS A 47 -1.35 -14.09 -5.43
C HIS A 47 -1.89 -12.71 -5.00
N ILE A 48 -2.15 -12.54 -3.70
CA ILE A 48 -2.55 -11.23 -3.18
C ILE A 48 -1.48 -10.18 -3.49
N ALA A 49 -1.90 -9.01 -3.98
CA ALA A 49 -1.02 -7.87 -4.15
C ALA A 49 -0.60 -7.33 -2.78
N LEU A 50 0.69 -7.07 -2.60
CA LEU A 50 1.21 -6.50 -1.37
C LEU A 50 1.17 -4.96 -1.41
N PRO A 51 0.90 -4.28 -0.29
CA PRO A 51 1.03 -2.82 -0.24
C PRO A 51 2.47 -2.40 -0.54
N PRO A 52 2.71 -1.32 -1.31
CA PRO A 52 4.08 -0.84 -1.56
C PRO A 52 4.89 -0.58 -0.29
N GLU A 53 4.23 -0.19 0.78
CA GLU A 53 4.82 0.19 2.06
C GLU A 53 5.54 -0.95 2.79
N VAL A 54 5.25 -2.22 2.44
CA VAL A 54 5.82 -3.38 3.15
C VAL A 54 7.21 -3.80 2.67
N LEU A 55 7.63 -3.30 1.52
CA LEU A 55 8.96 -3.58 0.95
C LEU A 55 9.66 -2.27 0.55
N PRO A 56 11.00 -2.24 0.58
CA PRO A 56 11.71 -1.05 0.14
C PRO A 56 11.62 -0.86 -1.38
N THR A 57 11.79 0.38 -1.80
CA THR A 57 11.75 0.81 -3.21
C THR A 57 12.68 -0.04 -4.10
N GLU A 58 13.85 -0.41 -3.56
CA GLU A 58 14.86 -1.23 -4.26
C GLU A 58 14.35 -2.65 -4.55
N THR A 59 13.59 -3.24 -3.63
CA THR A 59 12.96 -4.55 -3.87
C THR A 59 11.90 -4.46 -4.97
N TRP A 60 11.04 -3.44 -4.94
CA TRP A 60 10.05 -3.23 -6.00
C TRP A 60 10.70 -3.01 -7.36
N ARG A 61 11.78 -2.22 -7.40
CA ARG A 61 12.54 -2.01 -8.63
C ARG A 61 13.10 -3.33 -9.18
N ARG A 62 13.68 -4.16 -8.31
CA ARG A 62 14.21 -5.47 -8.72
C ARG A 62 13.12 -6.36 -9.28
N LEU A 63 11.97 -6.47 -8.62
CA LEU A 63 10.85 -7.29 -9.08
C LEU A 63 10.32 -6.89 -10.47
N LEU A 64 10.43 -5.60 -10.81
CA LEU A 64 10.03 -5.10 -12.13
C LEU A 64 11.09 -5.31 -13.21
N LEU A 65 12.37 -5.21 -12.86
CA LEU A 65 13.48 -5.26 -13.81
C LEU A 65 14.03 -6.67 -14.02
N GLU A 66 13.81 -7.56 -13.05
CA GLU A 66 14.31 -8.94 -13.05
C GLU A 66 13.12 -9.93 -12.93
N PRO A 67 12.17 -9.91 -13.89
CA PRO A 67 10.95 -10.71 -13.80
C PRO A 67 11.21 -12.23 -13.79
N GLU A 68 12.35 -12.67 -14.30
CA GLU A 68 12.81 -14.05 -14.26
C GLU A 68 13.21 -14.52 -12.85
N GLN A 69 13.45 -13.61 -11.91
CA GLN A 69 13.83 -13.91 -10.53
C GLN A 69 12.68 -13.82 -9.54
N HIS A 70 11.44 -13.90 -10.00
CA HIS A 70 10.26 -13.77 -9.15
C HIS A 70 9.99 -15.05 -8.34
N TYR A 71 10.71 -15.25 -7.24
CA TYR A 71 10.51 -16.36 -6.28
C TYR A 71 10.43 -17.76 -6.92
N GLY A 72 11.19 -17.98 -8.00
CA GLY A 72 11.22 -19.23 -8.74
C GLY A 72 10.18 -19.34 -9.86
N GLN A 73 9.43 -18.29 -10.11
CA GLN A 73 8.51 -18.17 -11.24
C GLN A 73 9.09 -17.17 -12.26
N GLN A 74 9.00 -17.51 -13.53
CA GLN A 74 9.36 -16.60 -14.59
C GLN A 74 8.13 -15.77 -14.99
N LEU A 75 8.18 -14.47 -14.76
CA LEU A 75 7.14 -13.54 -15.19
C LEU A 75 7.41 -13.04 -16.60
N GLN A 76 6.34 -12.63 -17.28
CA GLN A 76 6.47 -11.91 -18.55
C GLN A 76 7.02 -10.51 -18.29
N PRO A 77 8.05 -10.08 -19.02
CA PRO A 77 8.58 -8.72 -18.89
C PRO A 77 7.50 -7.68 -19.22
N MET A 78 7.30 -6.75 -18.35
CA MET A 78 6.46 -5.58 -18.62
C MET A 78 7.31 -4.51 -19.30
N ILE A 79 6.81 -3.97 -20.39
CA ILE A 79 7.52 -2.95 -21.20
C ILE A 79 6.60 -1.75 -21.50
N GLY A 80 7.21 -0.64 -21.86
CA GLY A 80 6.49 0.54 -22.33
C GLY A 80 5.95 1.46 -21.23
N PRO A 81 5.02 2.37 -21.59
CA PRO A 81 4.54 3.42 -20.67
C PRO A 81 3.87 2.89 -19.41
N SER A 82 3.17 1.75 -19.48
CA SER A 82 2.49 1.14 -18.33
C SER A 82 3.47 0.78 -17.21
N LEU A 83 4.67 0.31 -17.55
CA LEU A 83 5.71 0.04 -16.56
C LEU A 83 6.12 1.32 -15.81
N LEU A 84 6.27 2.43 -16.52
CA LEU A 84 6.68 3.71 -15.91
C LEU A 84 5.59 4.26 -14.97
N VAL A 85 4.33 4.15 -15.37
CA VAL A 85 3.18 4.61 -14.57
C VAL A 85 3.03 3.75 -13.30
N MET A 86 3.16 2.43 -13.43
CA MET A 86 3.13 1.53 -12.28
C MET A 86 4.34 1.76 -11.37
N TRP A 87 5.54 1.96 -11.94
CA TRP A 87 6.74 2.27 -11.17
C TRP A 87 6.60 3.59 -10.38
N ASP A 88 6.02 4.63 -10.97
CA ASP A 88 5.78 5.91 -10.29
C ASP A 88 4.90 5.72 -9.04
N TYR A 89 3.86 4.87 -9.13
CA TYR A 89 3.05 4.48 -7.98
C TYR A 89 3.87 3.73 -6.93
N LEU A 90 4.53 2.63 -7.30
CA LEU A 90 5.29 1.79 -6.37
C LEU A 90 6.40 2.56 -5.67
N LYS A 91 7.15 3.39 -6.41
CA LYS A 91 8.21 4.24 -5.89
C LYS A 91 7.70 5.28 -4.91
N THR A 92 6.52 5.85 -5.18
CA THR A 92 5.95 6.92 -4.34
C THR A 92 5.44 6.40 -3.01
N TYR A 93 4.84 5.20 -3.01
CA TYR A 93 4.23 4.61 -1.81
C TYR A 93 5.13 3.61 -1.08
N SER A 94 6.27 3.22 -1.63
CA SER A 94 7.33 2.53 -0.90
C SER A 94 8.33 3.52 -0.30
N ARG A 95 9.26 3.01 0.49
CA ARG A 95 10.31 3.82 1.12
C ARG A 95 11.68 3.24 0.78
N PRO A 96 12.69 4.06 0.50
CA PRO A 96 14.02 3.56 0.18
C PRO A 96 14.66 2.87 1.39
N ALA A 97 15.44 1.83 1.12
CA ALA A 97 16.37 1.27 2.10
C ALA A 97 17.51 2.26 2.38
N THR A 98 18.15 2.14 3.54
CA THR A 98 19.40 2.88 3.78
C THR A 98 20.56 2.22 3.02
N ALA A 99 21.66 2.96 2.85
CA ALA A 99 22.81 2.46 2.11
C ALA A 99 23.48 1.24 2.79
N GLU A 100 23.29 1.10 4.10
CA GLU A 100 23.85 0.01 4.92
C GLU A 100 22.92 -1.22 4.97
N GLU A 101 21.69 -1.12 4.50
CA GLU A 101 20.73 -2.22 4.53
C GLU A 101 20.87 -3.12 3.32
N ALA A 102 20.91 -4.43 3.58
CA ALA A 102 20.70 -5.39 2.52
C ALA A 102 19.27 -5.32 2.00
N THR A 103 19.10 -5.21 0.68
CA THR A 103 17.77 -5.20 0.06
C THR A 103 17.08 -6.54 0.32
N PRO A 104 15.95 -6.57 1.06
CA PRO A 104 15.27 -7.80 1.38
C PRO A 104 14.63 -8.41 0.12
N TYR A 105 14.81 -9.71 -0.05
CA TYR A 105 14.16 -10.46 -1.12
C TYR A 105 12.75 -10.93 -0.70
N ARG A 106 12.55 -11.21 0.58
CA ARG A 106 11.26 -11.68 1.12
C ARG A 106 10.67 -10.69 2.11
N ILE A 107 9.35 -10.62 2.15
CA ILE A 107 8.59 -9.74 3.06
C ILE A 107 8.98 -9.94 4.53
N SER A 108 9.21 -11.18 4.96
CA SER A 108 9.64 -11.51 6.33
C SER A 108 10.98 -10.88 6.73
N GLN A 109 11.80 -10.51 5.76
CA GLN A 109 13.09 -9.86 5.98
C GLN A 109 12.97 -8.33 6.01
N SER A 110 11.84 -7.78 5.55
CA SER A 110 11.62 -6.33 5.46
C SER A 110 11.42 -5.70 6.84
N ARG A 111 12.25 -4.71 7.17
CA ARG A 111 12.04 -3.88 8.37
C ARG A 111 10.75 -3.05 8.30
N PHE A 112 10.36 -2.64 7.09
CA PHE A 112 9.14 -1.87 6.88
C PHE A 112 7.90 -2.70 7.21
N PHE A 113 7.87 -3.96 6.76
CA PHE A 113 6.82 -4.89 7.13
C PHE A 113 6.76 -5.11 8.65
N LYS A 114 7.92 -5.31 9.29
CA LYS A 114 8.00 -5.48 10.75
C LYS A 114 7.57 -4.23 11.51
N ALA A 115 7.90 -3.05 11.01
CA ALA A 115 7.49 -1.78 11.61
C ALA A 115 5.98 -1.53 11.56
N LEU A 116 5.30 -2.07 10.53
CA LEU A 116 3.85 -2.03 10.41
C LEU A 116 3.13 -3.08 11.27
N HIS A 117 3.87 -4.04 11.84
CA HIS A 117 3.34 -5.12 12.67
C HIS A 117 4.10 -5.18 14.02
N PRO A 118 4.09 -4.08 14.80
CA PRO A 118 4.79 -4.05 16.07
C PRO A 118 4.12 -5.01 17.05
N ARG A 119 4.94 -5.85 17.71
CA ARG A 119 4.45 -6.80 18.75
C ARG A 119 3.42 -7.83 18.27
N VAL A 120 3.32 -8.06 16.95
CA VAL A 120 2.44 -9.07 16.37
C VAL A 120 3.21 -10.38 16.22
N ASP A 121 2.67 -11.46 16.78
CA ASP A 121 3.23 -12.80 16.60
C ASP A 121 2.74 -13.36 15.26
N LEU A 122 3.57 -13.17 14.24
CA LEU A 122 3.24 -13.50 12.86
C LEU A 122 3.36 -15.02 12.60
N PRO A 123 2.46 -15.61 11.80
CA PRO A 123 2.52 -17.03 11.46
C PRO A 123 3.82 -17.39 10.73
N GLN A 124 4.38 -18.55 11.08
CA GLN A 124 5.60 -19.06 10.46
C GLN A 124 5.32 -20.38 9.72
N PRO A 125 5.77 -20.55 8.46
CA PRO A 125 6.43 -19.55 7.61
C PRO A 125 5.44 -18.46 7.12
N LEU A 126 5.91 -17.21 7.07
CA LEU A 126 5.10 -16.12 6.54
C LEU A 126 4.92 -16.26 5.02
N LYS A 127 3.69 -16.41 4.60
CA LYS A 127 3.28 -16.50 3.19
C LYS A 127 2.39 -15.30 2.83
N SER A 128 2.28 -14.95 1.55
CA SER A 128 1.34 -13.93 1.09
C SER A 128 -0.10 -14.23 1.55
N THR A 129 -0.51 -15.50 1.55
CA THR A 129 -1.82 -15.94 2.04
C THR A 129 -2.02 -15.75 3.55
N SER A 130 -0.96 -15.59 4.33
CA SER A 130 -1.07 -15.36 5.79
C SER A 130 -1.73 -14.03 6.13
N CYS A 131 -1.68 -13.04 5.23
CA CYS A 131 -2.27 -11.71 5.47
C CYS A 131 -3.79 -11.76 5.68
N VAL A 132 -4.48 -12.71 5.03
CA VAL A 132 -5.94 -12.83 5.06
C VAL A 132 -6.47 -13.19 6.45
N SER A 133 -5.65 -13.84 7.28
CA SER A 133 -6.06 -14.26 8.63
C SER A 133 -6.30 -13.07 9.58
N CYS A 134 -5.65 -11.93 9.32
CA CYS A 134 -5.82 -10.71 10.11
C CYS A 134 -6.46 -9.57 9.31
N HIS A 135 -6.28 -9.56 7.99
CA HIS A 135 -6.79 -8.55 7.07
C HIS A 135 -7.82 -9.15 6.10
N PRO A 136 -9.10 -9.29 6.50
CA PRO A 136 -10.12 -9.96 5.68
C PRO A 136 -10.42 -9.23 4.36
N GLY A 137 -10.09 -7.93 4.27
CA GLY A 137 -10.29 -7.12 3.06
C GLY A 137 -9.17 -7.22 2.00
N VAL A 138 -8.15 -8.05 2.22
CA VAL A 138 -7.01 -8.20 1.30
C VAL A 138 -7.38 -8.56 -0.15
N PRO A 139 -8.38 -9.42 -0.42
CA PRO A 139 -8.78 -9.69 -1.80
C PRO A 139 -9.23 -8.44 -2.58
N GLN A 140 -9.69 -7.40 -1.86
CA GLN A 140 -10.06 -6.10 -2.41
C GLN A 140 -8.96 -5.04 -2.21
N PHE A 141 -7.74 -5.47 -1.92
CA PHE A 141 -6.59 -4.61 -1.61
C PHE A 141 -6.85 -3.67 -0.42
N ASN A 142 -7.67 -4.13 0.55
CA ASN A 142 -7.96 -3.40 1.77
C ASN A 142 -7.21 -4.01 2.96
N TYR A 143 -6.10 -3.39 3.31
CA TYR A 143 -5.25 -3.77 4.45
C TYR A 143 -5.56 -3.00 5.74
N ARG A 144 -6.55 -2.10 5.71
CA ARG A 144 -6.98 -1.33 6.89
C ARG A 144 -8.04 -2.06 7.71
N SER A 145 -8.81 -2.95 7.08
CA SER A 145 -9.77 -3.79 7.79
C SER A 145 -9.02 -4.90 8.52
N LEU A 146 -9.28 -5.02 9.83
CA LEU A 146 -8.73 -6.07 10.68
C LEU A 146 -9.85 -6.99 11.17
N THR A 147 -9.51 -8.22 11.51
CA THR A 147 -10.42 -9.08 12.25
C THR A 147 -10.62 -8.55 13.68
N PRO A 148 -11.74 -8.88 14.37
CA PRO A 148 -12.04 -8.34 15.70
C PRO A 148 -10.93 -8.53 16.74
N GLU A 149 -10.16 -9.61 16.63
CA GLU A 149 -9.03 -9.90 17.54
C GLU A 149 -7.89 -8.89 17.40
N TRP A 150 -7.78 -8.24 16.23
CA TRP A 150 -6.68 -7.32 15.90
C TRP A 150 -7.12 -5.86 15.75
N GLU A 151 -8.44 -5.59 15.81
CA GLU A 151 -9.01 -4.25 15.56
C GLU A 151 -8.46 -3.17 16.52
N ASN A 152 -8.08 -3.57 17.74
CA ASN A 152 -7.48 -2.69 18.74
C ASN A 152 -5.99 -3.00 18.98
N SER A 153 -5.33 -3.68 18.06
CA SER A 153 -3.90 -3.98 18.17
C SER A 153 -3.08 -2.69 18.11
N PRO A 154 -2.05 -2.54 18.97
CA PRO A 154 -1.23 -1.34 19.02
C PRO A 154 -0.35 -1.17 17.79
#